data_82ac3e593afcf1d4fec52880e792c3f3
#
_entry.id   82ac3e593afcf1d4fec52880e792c3f3
#
_cell.length_a   1.000
_cell.length_b   1.000
_cell.length_c   1.000
_cell.angle_alpha   90.00
_cell.angle_beta   90.00
_cell.angle_gamma   90.00
#
_symmetry.space_group_name_H-M   'P 1'
#
loop_
_entity.id
_entity.type
_entity.pdbx_description
1 polymer ?
#
loop_
_entity_poly.entity_id
_entity_poly.type
_entity_poly.pdbx_seq_one_letter_code
_entity_poly.pdbx_strand_id
1 'polypeptide(L)'
;MAKGSVRKKGKKWYYRFYVEDASGNSVQREFPGSESKSETEAMLRKAMADYEEKQFVAKSENLTLAGLLDKWIEEELKPGSLSNGTVAAYIDTARRIKKHPIADRKLKKITPDHLQSYLDLLSLGGEWPDGTVRKALSSGSMRQYSAVLQGAFRFAVFPKQYLSFNPMQYIVYRKRTEDYDLFSGDGTDEDVPIIPTISYKQFLELNEMLSKKKNPALLPIQIAYYTGLRIGEACSLTWQDIDLKEQRLTVRRSIRYNSARHRTEIGTTKRKKIRSVDFCNTLADILKEAKKAQMLDRLACGPLYSQNYYLSIEEKNRTYYEVYSLPVSEHPPEGYQAISLVCVRQDGRYESPATVSNMCQTAKKRVDGMESFHFHQLRHTFTSNLLSYGAAPKDVQELLGHSDVTTTMNIYAHASKEAKRDAAKLLDKVQ
;
A
#
# COMPACT_ATOMS: atom_id res chain seq x y z
N MET A 1 31.27 -13.10 24.06
CA MET A 1 31.03 -14.01 25.21
C MET A 1 31.79 -13.49 26.42
N ALA A 2 31.08 -13.20 27.51
CA ALA A 2 31.71 -12.77 28.76
C ALA A 2 32.63 -13.89 29.29
N LYS A 3 33.88 -13.56 29.66
CA LYS A 3 34.80 -14.54 30.22
C LYS A 3 34.56 -14.63 31.73
N GLY A 4 34.10 -15.80 32.19
CA GLY A 4 33.94 -16.09 33.60
C GLY A 4 34.97 -17.12 34.08
N SER A 5 35.25 -17.14 35.38
CA SER A 5 36.14 -18.13 35.98
C SER A 5 35.71 -18.50 37.40
N VAL A 6 36.10 -19.68 37.87
CA VAL A 6 35.86 -20.14 39.23
C VAL A 6 37.16 -20.23 40.00
N ARG A 7 37.17 -19.93 41.30
CA ARG A 7 38.33 -20.10 42.16
C ARG A 7 37.93 -20.61 43.55
N LYS A 8 38.83 -21.37 44.18
CA LYS A 8 38.63 -21.89 45.53
C LYS A 8 39.09 -20.87 46.57
N LYS A 9 38.26 -20.61 47.57
CA LYS A 9 38.61 -19.82 48.76
C LYS A 9 38.21 -20.62 50.02
N GLY A 10 39.18 -21.12 50.77
CA GLY A 10 38.89 -21.97 51.90
C GLY A 10 38.19 -23.29 51.49
N LYS A 11 37.06 -23.59 52.15
CA LYS A 11 36.23 -24.77 51.86
C LYS A 11 35.25 -24.60 50.70
N LYS A 12 35.04 -23.36 50.22
CA LYS A 12 34.04 -23.05 49.15
C LYS A 12 34.70 -22.58 47.88
N TRP A 13 33.99 -22.84 46.75
CA TRP A 13 34.29 -22.25 45.45
C TRP A 13 33.51 -20.97 45.24
N TYR A 14 34.09 -20.02 44.49
CA TYR A 14 33.49 -18.75 44.09
C TYR A 14 33.58 -18.65 42.59
N TYR A 15 32.54 -18.01 41.98
CA TYR A 15 32.58 -17.70 40.57
C TYR A 15 32.62 -16.20 40.36
N ARG A 16 33.24 -15.77 39.27
CA ARG A 16 33.38 -14.37 38.88
C ARG A 16 33.25 -14.21 37.39
N PHE A 17 32.60 -13.11 36.99
CA PHE A 17 32.48 -12.70 35.59
C PHE A 17 32.36 -11.20 35.52
N TYR A 18 32.51 -10.64 34.28
CA TYR A 18 32.43 -9.21 34.08
C TYR A 18 30.98 -8.80 33.91
N VAL A 19 30.59 -7.69 34.57
CA VAL A 19 29.30 -7.03 34.48
C VAL A 19 29.54 -5.56 34.17
N GLU A 20 28.64 -4.93 33.43
CA GLU A 20 28.70 -3.48 33.22
C GLU A 20 28.10 -2.75 34.43
N ASP A 21 28.78 -1.72 34.91
CA ASP A 21 28.26 -0.82 35.93
C ASP A 21 27.26 0.20 35.36
N ALA A 22 26.69 1.06 36.18
CA ALA A 22 25.75 2.10 35.78
C ALA A 22 26.33 3.12 34.78
N SER A 23 27.65 3.18 34.66
CA SER A 23 28.38 4.06 33.72
C SER A 23 28.82 3.37 32.43
N GLY A 24 28.49 2.07 32.27
CA GLY A 24 28.85 1.28 31.09
C GLY A 24 30.28 0.70 31.15
N ASN A 25 30.98 0.78 32.27
CA ASN A 25 32.31 0.22 32.45
C ASN A 25 32.23 -1.27 32.82
N SER A 26 33.11 -2.08 32.26
CA SER A 26 33.20 -3.51 32.53
C SER A 26 33.91 -3.76 33.86
N VAL A 27 33.19 -4.19 34.88
CA VAL A 27 33.70 -4.46 36.24
C VAL A 27 33.55 -5.93 36.56
N GLN A 28 34.64 -6.55 37.04
CA GLN A 28 34.60 -7.95 37.46
C GLN A 28 33.95 -8.07 38.87
N ARG A 29 32.88 -8.85 38.98
CA ARG A 29 32.22 -9.17 40.24
C ARG A 29 32.38 -10.64 40.60
N GLU A 30 32.57 -10.90 41.89
CA GLU A 30 32.72 -12.23 42.45
C GLU A 30 31.50 -12.59 43.33
N PHE A 31 31.03 -13.84 43.17
CA PHE A 31 29.86 -14.36 43.85
C PHE A 31 30.19 -15.68 44.54
N PRO A 32 29.58 -15.99 45.70
CA PRO A 32 29.76 -17.26 46.39
C PRO A 32 29.14 -18.40 45.57
N GLY A 33 29.85 -19.50 45.41
CA GLY A 33 29.38 -20.75 44.85
C GLY A 33 29.14 -21.83 45.90
N SER A 34 29.36 -23.08 45.57
CA SER A 34 29.19 -24.27 46.41
C SER A 34 30.54 -24.81 46.89
N GLU A 35 30.51 -25.92 47.62
CA GLU A 35 31.70 -26.68 47.99
C GLU A 35 32.24 -27.53 46.81
N SER A 36 31.41 -27.73 45.77
CA SER A 36 31.77 -28.44 44.56
C SER A 36 32.18 -27.48 43.44
N LYS A 37 33.31 -27.80 42.77
CA LYS A 37 33.75 -27.03 41.58
C LYS A 37 32.78 -27.13 40.46
N SER A 38 32.27 -28.33 40.13
CA SER A 38 31.34 -28.59 39.03
C SER A 38 30.00 -27.84 39.23
N GLU A 39 29.49 -27.83 40.44
CA GLU A 39 28.27 -27.10 40.78
C GLU A 39 28.47 -25.58 40.68
N THR A 40 29.61 -25.06 41.09
CA THR A 40 29.97 -23.65 40.97
C THR A 40 30.14 -23.25 39.52
N GLU A 41 30.68 -24.11 38.66
CA GLU A 41 30.75 -23.87 37.22
C GLU A 41 29.36 -23.88 36.57
N ALA A 42 28.42 -24.72 37.04
CA ALA A 42 27.02 -24.67 36.61
C ALA A 42 26.34 -23.38 37.05
N MET A 43 26.58 -22.94 38.31
CA MET A 43 26.11 -21.63 38.81
C MET A 43 26.67 -20.47 38.01
N LEU A 44 27.94 -20.49 37.62
CA LEU A 44 28.56 -19.48 36.79
C LEU A 44 27.87 -19.41 35.39
N ARG A 45 27.68 -20.58 34.75
CA ARG A 45 27.00 -20.61 33.42
C ARG A 45 25.60 -20.06 33.50
N LYS A 46 24.85 -20.44 34.55
CA LYS A 46 23.49 -19.92 34.78
C LYS A 46 23.49 -18.43 35.02
N ALA A 47 24.40 -17.92 35.92
CA ALA A 47 24.48 -16.51 36.24
C ALA A 47 24.92 -15.66 35.07
N MET A 48 25.79 -16.17 34.20
CA MET A 48 26.20 -15.51 32.95
C MET A 48 25.04 -15.48 31.94
N ALA A 49 24.29 -16.57 31.76
CA ALA A 49 23.11 -16.61 30.92
C ALA A 49 22.03 -15.64 31.43
N ASP A 50 21.72 -15.65 32.74
CA ASP A 50 20.78 -14.74 33.38
C ASP A 50 21.23 -13.26 33.25
N TYR A 51 22.53 -13.00 33.29
CA TYR A 51 23.08 -11.65 33.12
C TYR A 51 22.97 -11.17 31.67
N GLU A 52 23.33 -12.03 30.72
CA GLU A 52 23.15 -11.75 29.28
C GLU A 52 21.66 -11.53 28.95
N GLU A 53 20.78 -12.38 29.43
CA GLU A 53 19.33 -12.24 29.29
C GLU A 53 18.83 -10.94 29.89
N LYS A 54 19.29 -10.56 31.10
CA LYS A 54 18.93 -9.30 31.76
C LYS A 54 19.50 -8.05 31.08
N GLN A 55 20.67 -8.12 30.46
CA GLN A 55 21.20 -7.00 29.67
C GLN A 55 20.35 -6.75 28.43
N PHE A 56 19.92 -7.82 27.72
CA PHE A 56 18.97 -7.69 26.61
C PHE A 56 17.65 -7.09 27.08
N VAL A 57 17.22 -7.47 28.27
CA VAL A 57 15.95 -7.09 28.87
C VAL A 57 15.96 -5.65 29.43
N ALA A 58 17.09 -5.13 29.92
CA ALA A 58 17.17 -3.77 30.52
C ALA A 58 16.92 -2.66 29.48
N LYS A 59 17.39 -2.82 28.24
CA LYS A 59 17.20 -1.84 27.14
C LYS A 59 15.74 -1.63 26.71
N SER A 60 14.82 -2.54 27.07
CA SER A 60 13.41 -2.51 26.67
C SER A 60 12.42 -2.27 27.82
N GLU A 61 12.90 -1.99 29.04
CA GLU A 61 12.05 -2.00 30.26
C GLU A 61 10.80 -1.11 30.17
N ASN A 62 10.87 0.00 29.47
CA ASN A 62 9.75 0.94 29.30
C ASN A 62 9.25 1.08 27.85
N LEU A 63 9.80 0.28 26.91
CA LEU A 63 9.39 0.36 25.51
C LEU A 63 8.01 -0.29 25.32
N THR A 64 7.07 0.49 24.78
CA THR A 64 5.75 0.01 24.38
C THR A 64 5.75 -0.47 22.92
N LEU A 65 4.68 -1.14 22.47
CA LEU A 65 4.51 -1.49 21.06
C LEU A 65 4.45 -0.21 20.19
N ALA A 66 3.80 0.85 20.66
CA ALA A 66 3.80 2.13 19.95
C ALA A 66 5.22 2.66 19.74
N GLY A 67 6.04 2.67 20.81
CA GLY A 67 7.44 3.10 20.74
C GLY A 67 8.31 2.20 19.84
N LEU A 68 8.04 0.88 19.83
CA LEU A 68 8.69 -0.05 18.90
C LEU A 68 8.36 0.28 17.44
N LEU A 69 7.09 0.51 17.14
CA LEU A 69 6.65 0.89 15.79
C LEU A 69 7.31 2.19 15.31
N ASP A 70 7.44 3.19 16.20
CA ASP A 70 8.13 4.45 15.86
C ASP A 70 9.61 4.22 15.53
N LYS A 71 10.31 3.48 16.39
CA LYS A 71 11.73 3.15 16.16
C LYS A 71 11.91 2.35 14.87
N TRP A 72 11.09 1.34 14.63
CA TRP A 72 11.15 0.55 13.42
C TRP A 72 10.93 1.39 12.15
N ILE A 73 9.95 2.31 12.19
CA ILE A 73 9.68 3.22 11.08
C ILE A 73 10.89 4.11 10.80
N GLU A 74 11.48 4.71 11.82
CA GLU A 74 12.57 5.67 11.65
C GLU A 74 13.91 5.00 11.30
N GLU A 75 14.20 3.85 11.88
CA GLU A 75 15.52 3.26 11.82
C GLU A 75 15.66 2.15 10.75
N GLU A 76 14.55 1.47 10.37
CA GLU A 76 14.58 0.41 9.38
C GLU A 76 13.68 0.68 8.16
N LEU A 77 12.42 1.07 8.41
CA LEU A 77 11.44 1.18 7.33
C LEU A 77 11.76 2.35 6.38
N LYS A 78 12.00 3.54 6.91
CA LYS A 78 12.31 4.74 6.11
C LYS A 78 13.65 4.62 5.37
N PRO A 79 14.76 4.15 5.98
CA PRO A 79 16.03 3.95 5.28
C PRO A 79 16.04 2.74 4.33
N GLY A 80 15.08 1.83 4.47
CA GLY A 80 15.03 0.57 3.72
C GLY A 80 14.73 0.72 2.23
N SER A 81 14.70 -0.39 1.49
CA SER A 81 14.56 -0.43 0.03
C SER A 81 13.11 -0.47 -0.49
N LEU A 82 12.12 -0.49 0.40
CA LEU A 82 10.70 -0.53 -0.01
C LEU A 82 10.30 0.75 -0.75
N SER A 83 9.32 0.64 -1.65
CA SER A 83 8.81 1.82 -2.38
C SER A 83 8.20 2.85 -1.43
N ASN A 84 8.30 4.16 -1.78
CA ASN A 84 7.71 5.24 -0.98
C ASN A 84 6.21 5.00 -0.69
N GLY A 85 5.46 4.41 -1.64
CA GLY A 85 4.05 4.06 -1.44
C GLY A 85 3.84 2.96 -0.39
N THR A 86 4.69 1.94 -0.38
CA THR A 86 4.65 0.87 0.63
C THR A 86 5.00 1.41 2.01
N VAL A 87 6.03 2.26 2.10
CA VAL A 87 6.42 2.93 3.35
C VAL A 87 5.28 3.77 3.89
N ALA A 88 4.66 4.61 3.06
CA ALA A 88 3.50 5.42 3.46
C ALA A 88 2.33 4.55 3.97
N ALA A 89 2.02 3.45 3.26
CA ALA A 89 0.97 2.52 3.67
C ALA A 89 1.29 1.82 5.00
N TYR A 90 2.55 1.45 5.25
CA TYR A 90 2.97 0.82 6.51
C TYR A 90 2.93 1.83 7.68
N ILE A 91 3.35 3.08 7.46
CA ILE A 91 3.23 4.16 8.45
C ILE A 91 1.76 4.39 8.82
N ASP A 92 0.87 4.41 7.81
CA ASP A 92 -0.56 4.59 8.04
C ASP A 92 -1.17 3.41 8.83
N THR A 93 -0.75 2.19 8.51
CA THR A 93 -1.15 0.99 9.27
C THR A 93 -0.62 1.02 10.70
N ALA A 94 0.63 1.41 10.91
CA ALA A 94 1.19 1.58 12.26
C ALA A 94 0.42 2.64 13.06
N ARG A 95 0.01 3.75 12.42
CA ARG A 95 -0.86 4.77 13.03
C ARG A 95 -2.21 4.19 13.47
N ARG A 96 -2.79 3.27 12.68
CA ARG A 96 -4.04 2.57 13.05
C ARG A 96 -3.83 1.58 14.19
N ILE A 97 -2.72 0.83 14.20
CA ILE A 97 -2.37 -0.08 15.30
C ILE A 97 -2.23 0.71 16.61
N LYS A 98 -1.61 1.89 16.57
CA LYS A 98 -1.42 2.76 17.73
C LYS A 98 -2.72 3.29 18.36
N LYS A 99 -3.85 3.24 17.65
CA LYS A 99 -5.16 3.60 18.19
C LYS A 99 -5.77 2.50 19.07
N HIS A 100 -5.21 1.30 19.10
CA HIS A 100 -5.69 0.19 19.91
C HIS A 100 -4.86 0.10 21.21
N PRO A 101 -5.45 -0.20 22.38
CA PRO A 101 -4.75 -0.28 23.68
C PRO A 101 -3.58 -1.26 23.72
N ILE A 102 -3.51 -2.21 22.79
CA ILE A 102 -2.34 -3.10 22.66
C ILE A 102 -1.04 -2.32 22.44
N ALA A 103 -1.13 -1.16 21.80
CA ALA A 103 0.02 -0.31 21.49
C ALA A 103 0.69 0.29 22.73
N ASP A 104 -0.08 0.49 23.81
CA ASP A 104 0.41 1.05 25.07
C ASP A 104 1.03 -0.02 25.98
N ARG A 105 0.84 -1.31 25.64
CA ARG A 105 1.45 -2.38 26.41
C ARG A 105 2.97 -2.36 26.30
N LYS A 106 3.63 -2.54 27.44
CA LYS A 106 5.10 -2.72 27.49
C LYS A 106 5.47 -3.97 26.66
N LEU A 107 6.49 -3.85 25.83
CA LEU A 107 6.91 -4.87 24.88
C LEU A 107 7.12 -6.25 25.53
N LYS A 108 7.75 -6.29 26.72
CA LYS A 108 7.96 -7.50 27.52
C LYS A 108 6.67 -8.18 28.02
N LYS A 109 5.57 -7.44 28.10
CA LYS A 109 4.28 -7.94 28.57
C LYS A 109 3.36 -8.34 27.40
N ILE A 110 3.83 -8.22 26.19
CA ILE A 110 3.09 -8.67 24.99
C ILE A 110 3.37 -10.15 24.77
N THR A 111 2.32 -10.95 24.91
CA THR A 111 2.35 -12.38 24.63
C THR A 111 1.78 -12.67 23.23
N PRO A 112 2.06 -13.85 22.64
CA PRO A 112 1.38 -14.28 21.43
C PRO A 112 -0.15 -14.22 21.52
N ASP A 113 -0.72 -14.54 22.71
CA ASP A 113 -2.17 -14.51 22.95
C ASP A 113 -2.75 -13.09 22.84
N HIS A 114 -2.05 -12.08 23.35
CA HIS A 114 -2.48 -10.68 23.17
C HIS A 114 -2.51 -10.26 21.71
N LEU A 115 -1.52 -10.69 20.91
CA LEU A 115 -1.46 -10.39 19.47
C LEU A 115 -2.50 -11.21 18.71
N GLN A 116 -2.74 -12.46 19.10
CA GLN A 116 -3.77 -13.30 18.51
C GLN A 116 -5.16 -12.69 18.72
N SER A 117 -5.51 -12.29 19.95
CA SER A 117 -6.78 -11.64 20.26
C SER A 117 -6.97 -10.35 19.47
N TYR A 118 -5.92 -9.54 19.32
CA TYR A 118 -5.98 -8.33 18.51
C TYR A 118 -6.20 -8.63 17.02
N LEU A 119 -5.50 -9.62 16.47
CA LEU A 119 -5.63 -9.99 15.06
C LEU A 119 -6.95 -10.71 14.77
N ASP A 120 -7.46 -11.50 15.72
CA ASP A 120 -8.79 -12.09 15.62
C ASP A 120 -9.88 -11.01 15.58
N LEU A 121 -9.79 -9.99 16.43
CA LEU A 121 -10.69 -8.84 16.38
C LEU A 121 -10.66 -8.13 15.03
N LEU A 122 -9.51 -8.01 14.40
CA LEU A 122 -9.37 -7.41 13.07
C LEU A 122 -9.95 -8.32 11.97
N SER A 123 -9.76 -9.63 12.06
CA SER A 123 -10.12 -10.59 11.02
C SER A 123 -11.57 -11.06 11.07
N LEU A 124 -12.13 -11.11 12.27
CA LEU A 124 -13.52 -11.56 12.51
C LEU A 124 -14.50 -10.39 12.70
N GLY A 125 -13.96 -9.21 13.03
CA GLY A 125 -14.74 -8.05 13.46
C GLY A 125 -15.23 -8.24 14.89
N GLY A 126 -15.96 -7.26 15.41
CA GLY A 126 -16.51 -7.27 16.76
C GLY A 126 -16.42 -5.93 17.45
N GLU A 127 -16.67 -5.96 18.77
CA GLU A 127 -16.60 -4.78 19.63
C GLU A 127 -15.16 -4.44 19.98
N TRP A 128 -14.80 -3.19 19.74
CA TRP A 128 -13.47 -2.66 20.04
C TRP A 128 -13.43 -2.13 21.49
N PRO A 129 -12.23 -1.99 22.07
CA PRO A 129 -12.07 -1.47 23.44
C PRO A 129 -12.64 -0.06 23.67
N ASP A 130 -12.91 0.67 22.59
CA ASP A 130 -13.58 1.99 22.60
C ASP A 130 -15.12 1.89 22.53
N GLY A 131 -15.69 0.68 22.61
CA GLY A 131 -17.14 0.41 22.52
C GLY A 131 -17.67 0.44 21.08
N THR A 132 -16.85 0.69 20.06
CA THR A 132 -17.30 0.69 18.66
C THR A 132 -17.30 -0.72 18.07
N VAL A 133 -18.38 -1.09 17.38
CA VAL A 133 -18.42 -2.33 16.62
C VAL A 133 -17.85 -2.10 15.22
N ARG A 134 -16.83 -2.87 14.86
CA ARG A 134 -16.16 -2.75 13.55
C ARG A 134 -16.29 -4.04 12.76
N LYS A 135 -16.44 -3.88 11.45
CA LYS A 135 -16.49 -5.02 10.51
C LYS A 135 -15.12 -5.67 10.36
N ALA A 136 -15.12 -6.96 10.04
CA ALA A 136 -13.93 -7.71 9.67
C ALA A 136 -13.13 -7.01 8.54
N LEU A 137 -11.82 -7.03 8.64
CA LEU A 137 -10.94 -6.52 7.59
C LEU A 137 -10.81 -7.54 6.46
N SER A 138 -10.66 -7.03 5.24
CA SER A 138 -10.34 -7.86 4.08
C SER A 138 -8.98 -8.57 4.25
N SER A 139 -8.81 -9.71 3.57
CA SER A 139 -7.54 -10.46 3.57
C SER A 139 -6.34 -9.62 3.13
N GLY A 140 -6.54 -8.63 2.23
CA GLY A 140 -5.50 -7.69 1.83
C GLY A 140 -5.07 -6.76 2.95
N SER A 141 -6.04 -6.21 3.69
CA SER A 141 -5.77 -5.38 4.87
C SER A 141 -5.09 -6.18 5.97
N MET A 142 -5.57 -7.41 6.25
CA MET A 142 -4.95 -8.28 7.24
C MET A 142 -3.49 -8.58 6.94
N ARG A 143 -3.14 -8.87 5.66
CA ARG A 143 -1.74 -9.04 5.25
C ARG A 143 -0.88 -7.82 5.55
N GLN A 144 -1.43 -6.62 5.41
CA GLN A 144 -0.70 -5.38 5.68
C GLN A 144 -0.45 -5.17 7.18
N TYR A 145 -1.45 -5.42 8.04
CA TYR A 145 -1.27 -5.38 9.49
C TYR A 145 -0.24 -6.40 9.96
N SER A 146 -0.32 -7.62 9.43
CA SER A 146 0.64 -8.69 9.71
C SER A 146 2.07 -8.31 9.32
N ALA A 147 2.24 -7.75 8.11
CA ALA A 147 3.56 -7.35 7.63
C ALA A 147 4.20 -6.26 8.51
N VAL A 148 3.41 -5.29 8.98
CA VAL A 148 3.87 -4.23 9.87
C VAL A 148 4.28 -4.80 11.23
N LEU A 149 3.44 -5.63 11.85
CA LEU A 149 3.74 -6.25 13.14
C LEU A 149 4.95 -7.19 13.04
N GLN A 150 4.98 -8.07 12.03
CA GLN A 150 6.13 -8.96 11.81
C GLN A 150 7.44 -8.19 11.59
N GLY A 151 7.41 -7.11 10.80
CA GLY A 151 8.56 -6.25 10.57
C GLY A 151 9.06 -5.62 11.86
N ALA A 152 8.15 -5.02 12.65
CA ALA A 152 8.50 -4.38 13.91
C ALA A 152 9.02 -5.39 14.97
N PHE A 153 8.38 -6.55 15.12
CA PHE A 153 8.85 -7.56 16.08
C PHE A 153 10.13 -8.25 15.62
N ARG A 154 10.34 -8.46 14.31
CA ARG A 154 11.64 -8.92 13.79
C ARG A 154 12.75 -7.92 14.15
N PHE A 155 12.52 -6.62 13.93
CA PHE A 155 13.46 -5.55 14.30
C PHE A 155 13.72 -5.52 15.82
N ALA A 156 12.73 -5.83 16.65
CA ALA A 156 12.89 -5.91 18.09
C ALA A 156 13.79 -7.08 18.53
N VAL A 157 13.75 -8.21 17.80
CA VAL A 157 14.63 -9.36 18.06
C VAL A 157 16.02 -9.10 17.50
N PHE A 158 16.11 -8.70 16.25
CA PHE A 158 17.37 -8.35 15.58
C PHE A 158 17.15 -7.19 14.59
N PRO A 159 17.94 -6.13 14.64
CA PRO A 159 19.22 -5.96 15.39
C PRO A 159 19.09 -5.43 16.82
N LYS A 160 17.89 -5.07 17.29
CA LYS A 160 17.74 -4.30 18.54
C LYS A 160 17.86 -5.12 19.81
N GLN A 161 17.60 -6.42 19.74
CA GLN A 161 17.68 -7.31 20.91
C GLN A 161 16.83 -6.87 22.11
N TYR A 162 15.65 -6.27 21.83
CA TYR A 162 14.66 -5.91 22.85
C TYR A 162 13.87 -7.11 23.34
N LEU A 163 13.77 -8.16 22.50
CA LEU A 163 13.09 -9.43 22.76
C LEU A 163 14.01 -10.58 22.36
N SER A 164 13.87 -11.71 23.05
CA SER A 164 14.58 -12.95 22.74
C SER A 164 13.93 -13.74 21.60
N PHE A 165 12.63 -13.54 21.34
CA PHE A 165 11.89 -14.22 20.26
C PHE A 165 10.82 -13.29 19.68
N ASN A 166 10.38 -13.62 18.45
CA ASN A 166 9.31 -12.89 17.78
C ASN A 166 7.95 -13.53 18.08
N PRO A 167 7.06 -12.87 18.86
CA PRO A 167 5.77 -13.44 19.22
C PRO A 167 4.82 -13.65 18.02
N MET A 168 5.07 -12.94 16.90
CA MET A 168 4.29 -13.11 15.68
C MET A 168 4.47 -14.48 15.00
N GLN A 169 5.49 -15.27 15.37
CA GLN A 169 5.71 -16.62 14.83
C GLN A 169 4.63 -17.61 15.24
N TYR A 170 3.91 -17.35 16.33
CA TYR A 170 2.89 -18.23 16.89
C TYR A 170 1.46 -17.82 16.49
N ILE A 171 1.32 -16.82 15.63
CA ILE A 171 0.01 -16.30 15.23
C ILE A 171 -0.62 -17.17 14.15
N VAL A 172 -1.87 -17.55 14.38
CA VAL A 172 -2.72 -18.27 13.42
C VAL A 172 -3.73 -17.30 12.84
N TYR A 173 -3.71 -17.14 11.51
CA TYR A 173 -4.67 -16.26 10.83
C TYR A 173 -6.01 -16.96 10.67
N ARG A 174 -6.99 -16.53 11.46
CA ARG A 174 -8.37 -17.02 11.37
C ARG A 174 -9.12 -16.19 10.34
N LYS A 175 -9.93 -16.86 9.55
CA LYS A 175 -10.92 -16.23 8.66
C LYS A 175 -12.29 -16.63 9.15
N ARG A 176 -13.27 -15.74 8.98
CA ARG A 176 -14.66 -16.15 9.06
C ARG A 176 -14.90 -17.13 7.92
N THR A 177 -15.28 -18.35 8.23
CA THR A 177 -15.88 -19.25 7.26
C THR A 177 -17.21 -18.60 6.89
N GLU A 178 -17.36 -18.19 5.65
CA GLU A 178 -18.69 -17.90 5.12
C GLU A 178 -19.42 -19.24 5.17
N ASP A 179 -20.55 -19.28 5.88
CA ASP A 179 -21.43 -20.43 5.84
C ASP A 179 -21.96 -20.51 4.41
N TYR A 180 -21.36 -21.37 3.61
CA TYR A 180 -21.99 -21.80 2.37
C TYR A 180 -23.28 -22.49 2.79
N ASP A 181 -24.41 -21.90 2.45
CA ASP A 181 -25.68 -22.56 2.59
C ASP A 181 -25.74 -23.71 1.55
N LEU A 182 -25.23 -24.86 1.97
CA LEU A 182 -25.19 -26.09 1.18
C LEU A 182 -26.59 -26.57 0.76
N PHE A 183 -27.64 -25.94 1.28
CA PHE A 183 -29.04 -26.30 1.09
C PHE A 183 -29.89 -25.27 0.34
N SER A 184 -29.38 -24.07 0.08
CA SER A 184 -30.00 -23.15 -0.88
C SER A 184 -29.77 -23.71 -2.29
N GLY A 185 -30.70 -24.53 -2.74
CA GLY A 185 -30.62 -25.36 -3.94
C GLY A 185 -30.67 -24.63 -5.27
N ASP A 186 -29.93 -23.54 -5.41
CA ASP A 186 -29.68 -22.85 -6.67
C ASP A 186 -28.18 -22.95 -6.97
N GLY A 187 -27.75 -24.14 -7.36
CA GLY A 187 -26.42 -24.41 -7.87
C GLY A 187 -26.16 -23.71 -9.20
N THR A 188 -26.36 -22.38 -9.23
CA THR A 188 -25.90 -21.55 -10.32
C THR A 188 -24.42 -21.25 -10.08
N ASP A 189 -23.64 -21.24 -11.16
CA ASP A 189 -22.22 -20.83 -11.25
C ASP A 189 -21.94 -19.40 -10.69
N GLU A 190 -22.68 -18.93 -9.68
CA GLU A 190 -22.66 -17.56 -9.17
C GLU A 190 -21.61 -17.29 -8.09
N ASP A 191 -20.91 -18.32 -7.63
CA ASP A 191 -19.91 -18.20 -6.55
C ASP A 191 -18.54 -17.66 -7.00
N VAL A 192 -18.38 -17.32 -8.26
CA VAL A 192 -17.18 -16.62 -8.70
C VAL A 192 -17.43 -15.12 -8.58
N PRO A 193 -16.69 -14.37 -7.74
CA PRO A 193 -16.95 -12.96 -7.49
C PRO A 193 -16.91 -12.19 -8.82
N ILE A 194 -18.09 -11.72 -9.25
CA ILE A 194 -18.24 -10.95 -10.49
C ILE A 194 -17.40 -9.68 -10.35
N ILE A 195 -16.40 -9.54 -11.22
CA ILE A 195 -15.62 -8.29 -11.29
C ILE A 195 -16.51 -7.24 -11.97
N PRO A 196 -16.99 -6.23 -11.23
CA PRO A 196 -17.96 -5.31 -11.78
C PRO A 196 -17.35 -4.45 -12.87
N THR A 197 -18.03 -4.40 -14.02
CA THR A 197 -17.74 -3.51 -15.14
C THR A 197 -18.86 -2.50 -15.29
N ILE A 198 -18.65 -1.43 -16.07
CA ILE A 198 -19.70 -0.49 -16.43
C ILE A 198 -20.10 -0.66 -17.90
N SER A 199 -21.38 -0.55 -18.20
CA SER A 199 -21.88 -0.55 -19.58
C SER A 199 -21.53 0.76 -20.30
N TYR A 200 -21.56 0.73 -21.63
CA TYR A 200 -21.33 1.93 -22.43
C TYR A 200 -22.38 3.02 -22.14
N LYS A 201 -23.63 2.63 -21.91
CA LYS A 201 -24.70 3.55 -21.51
C LYS A 201 -24.36 4.28 -20.20
N GLN A 202 -23.96 3.55 -19.16
CA GLN A 202 -23.52 4.12 -17.88
C GLN A 202 -22.32 5.06 -18.05
N PHE A 203 -21.36 4.69 -18.92
CA PHE A 203 -20.23 5.56 -19.23
C PHE A 203 -20.67 6.87 -19.92
N LEU A 204 -21.65 6.84 -20.82
CA LEU A 204 -22.20 8.05 -21.46
C LEU A 204 -22.92 8.93 -20.44
N GLU A 205 -23.75 8.36 -19.58
CA GLU A 205 -24.46 9.10 -18.51
C GLU A 205 -23.47 9.74 -17.53
N LEU A 206 -22.39 9.03 -17.17
CA LEU A 206 -21.30 9.56 -16.35
C LEU A 206 -20.60 10.75 -17.04
N ASN A 207 -20.27 10.63 -18.32
CA ASN A 207 -19.68 11.70 -19.12
C ASN A 207 -20.60 12.93 -19.17
N GLU A 208 -21.87 12.75 -19.42
CA GLU A 208 -22.86 13.83 -19.47
C GLU A 208 -22.97 14.56 -18.14
N MET A 209 -23.06 13.80 -17.03
CA MET A 209 -23.10 14.35 -15.67
C MET A 209 -21.88 15.22 -15.35
N LEU A 210 -20.69 14.76 -15.74
CA LEU A 210 -19.42 15.46 -15.47
C LEU A 210 -19.24 16.67 -16.40
N SER A 211 -19.62 16.55 -17.67
CA SER A 211 -19.50 17.61 -18.68
C SER A 211 -20.37 18.83 -18.32
N LYS A 212 -21.64 18.62 -17.91
CA LYS A 212 -22.55 19.69 -17.50
C LYS A 212 -21.97 20.61 -16.41
N LYS A 213 -21.05 20.09 -15.61
CA LYS A 213 -20.41 20.80 -14.50
C LYS A 213 -18.98 21.23 -14.81
N LYS A 214 -18.50 21.01 -16.02
CA LYS A 214 -17.07 21.16 -16.39
C LYS A 214 -16.14 20.52 -15.36
N ASN A 215 -16.50 19.31 -14.91
CA ASN A 215 -15.80 18.65 -13.81
C ASN A 215 -14.42 18.14 -14.25
N PRO A 216 -13.34 18.51 -13.58
CA PRO A 216 -11.98 18.12 -13.98
C PRO A 216 -11.72 16.61 -13.90
N ALA A 217 -12.55 15.83 -13.19
CA ALA A 217 -12.48 14.37 -13.18
C ALA A 217 -12.92 13.70 -14.51
N LEU A 218 -13.56 14.45 -15.42
CA LEU A 218 -14.03 13.90 -16.70
C LEU A 218 -12.88 13.33 -17.53
N LEU A 219 -11.85 14.13 -17.77
CA LEU A 219 -10.74 13.73 -18.63
C LEU A 219 -9.98 12.50 -18.13
N PRO A 220 -9.55 12.40 -16.84
CA PRO A 220 -8.91 11.17 -16.36
C PRO A 220 -9.83 9.95 -16.40
N ILE A 221 -11.16 10.09 -16.26
CA ILE A 221 -12.13 9.00 -16.41
C ILE A 221 -12.20 8.53 -17.87
N GLN A 222 -12.28 9.47 -18.84
CA GLN A 222 -12.27 9.14 -20.27
C GLN A 222 -10.98 8.46 -20.69
N ILE A 223 -9.81 8.99 -20.27
CA ILE A 223 -8.51 8.35 -20.54
C ILE A 223 -8.50 6.93 -19.99
N ALA A 224 -8.93 6.72 -18.74
CA ALA A 224 -8.92 5.39 -18.15
C ALA A 224 -9.89 4.41 -18.81
N TYR A 225 -11.05 4.88 -19.30
CA TYR A 225 -12.02 4.06 -20.01
C TYR A 225 -11.44 3.52 -21.33
N TYR A 226 -10.73 4.36 -22.09
CA TYR A 226 -10.18 4.01 -23.39
C TYR A 226 -8.77 3.41 -23.36
N THR A 227 -8.09 3.39 -22.21
CA THR A 227 -6.70 2.91 -22.12
C THR A 227 -6.44 1.94 -20.97
N GLY A 228 -7.39 1.78 -20.06
CA GLY A 228 -7.22 0.97 -18.87
C GLY A 228 -6.18 1.49 -17.88
N LEU A 229 -5.75 2.78 -17.95
CA LEU A 229 -4.79 3.35 -17.03
C LEU A 229 -5.31 3.38 -15.60
N ARG A 230 -4.39 3.21 -14.64
CA ARG A 230 -4.72 3.45 -13.22
C ARG A 230 -4.92 4.93 -12.94
N ILE A 231 -5.73 5.27 -11.93
CA ILE A 231 -6.05 6.67 -11.59
C ILE A 231 -4.80 7.55 -11.46
N GLY A 232 -3.77 7.09 -10.75
CA GLY A 232 -2.54 7.86 -10.60
C GLY A 232 -1.70 7.95 -11.88
N GLU A 233 -1.80 6.96 -12.77
CA GLU A 233 -1.18 6.98 -14.09
C GLU A 233 -1.89 8.00 -14.99
N ALA A 234 -3.22 8.00 -15.04
CA ALA A 234 -4.02 8.94 -15.82
C ALA A 234 -3.79 10.40 -15.37
N CYS A 235 -3.83 10.66 -14.06
CA CYS A 235 -3.60 12.00 -13.51
C CYS A 235 -2.14 12.51 -13.68
N SER A 236 -1.18 11.63 -13.94
CA SER A 236 0.24 11.99 -14.09
C SER A 236 0.73 12.12 -15.53
N LEU A 237 -0.14 11.90 -16.51
CA LEU A 237 0.21 12.09 -17.91
C LEU A 237 0.60 13.55 -18.19
N THR A 238 1.63 13.73 -18.99
CA THR A 238 2.03 15.02 -19.54
C THR A 238 1.78 15.06 -21.04
N TRP A 239 1.66 16.25 -21.61
CA TRP A 239 1.52 16.38 -23.06
C TRP A 239 2.71 15.82 -23.86
N GLN A 240 3.88 15.72 -23.23
CA GLN A 240 5.07 15.09 -23.80
C GLN A 240 4.98 13.56 -23.86
N ASP A 241 4.12 12.97 -23.05
CA ASP A 241 3.89 11.52 -23.06
C ASP A 241 2.89 11.08 -24.16
N ILE A 242 2.24 12.02 -24.85
CA ILE A 242 1.17 11.75 -25.82
C ILE A 242 1.62 12.12 -27.22
N ASP A 243 1.66 11.12 -28.08
CA ASP A 243 1.78 11.31 -29.53
C ASP A 243 0.38 11.20 -30.18
N LEU A 244 -0.20 12.34 -30.51
CA LEU A 244 -1.52 12.40 -31.15
C LEU A 244 -1.51 11.95 -32.60
N LYS A 245 -0.36 11.94 -33.28
CA LYS A 245 -0.22 11.52 -34.65
C LYS A 245 -0.18 9.99 -34.73
N GLU A 246 0.68 9.39 -33.92
CA GLU A 246 0.80 7.94 -33.84
C GLU A 246 -0.27 7.30 -32.93
N GLN A 247 -1.14 8.11 -32.29
CA GLN A 247 -2.17 7.69 -31.33
C GLN A 247 -1.63 6.79 -30.22
N ARG A 248 -0.52 7.20 -29.63
CA ARG A 248 0.21 6.45 -28.62
C ARG A 248 0.52 7.32 -27.42
N LEU A 249 0.38 6.76 -26.23
CA LEU A 249 0.82 7.39 -24.99
C LEU A 249 1.83 6.52 -24.24
N THR A 250 2.73 7.16 -23.49
CA THR A 250 3.75 6.49 -22.69
C THR A 250 3.49 6.68 -21.22
N VAL A 251 3.30 5.58 -20.50
CA VAL A 251 3.06 5.58 -19.04
C VAL A 251 4.38 5.40 -18.32
N ARG A 252 4.89 6.49 -17.73
CA ARG A 252 6.22 6.53 -17.06
C ARG A 252 6.11 6.71 -15.56
N ARG A 253 5.04 7.35 -15.08
CA ARG A 253 4.89 7.83 -13.70
C ARG A 253 3.48 7.64 -13.17
N SER A 254 3.31 7.85 -11.90
CA SER A 254 2.02 7.79 -11.22
C SER A 254 1.99 8.83 -10.11
N ILE A 255 0.96 9.66 -10.11
CA ILE A 255 0.70 10.63 -9.04
C ILE A 255 -0.05 9.94 -7.89
N ARG A 256 0.28 10.29 -6.66
CA ARG A 256 -0.40 9.76 -5.47
C ARG A 256 -0.34 10.75 -4.32
N TYR A 257 -1.29 10.67 -3.41
CA TYR A 257 -1.19 11.35 -2.12
C TYR A 257 -0.40 10.48 -1.13
N ASN A 258 0.60 11.07 -0.49
CA ASN A 258 1.37 10.42 0.58
C ASN A 258 0.80 10.88 1.94
N SER A 259 0.04 10.00 2.58
CA SER A 259 -0.62 10.29 3.87
C SER A 259 0.37 10.48 5.03
N ALA A 260 1.58 9.93 4.94
CA ALA A 260 2.61 10.11 5.96
C ALA A 260 3.27 11.49 5.90
N ARG A 261 3.36 12.08 4.70
CA ARG A 261 3.98 13.39 4.45
C ARG A 261 2.94 14.51 4.25
N HIS A 262 1.65 14.15 4.11
CA HIS A 262 0.57 15.06 3.76
C HIS A 262 0.85 15.86 2.46
N ARG A 263 1.45 15.22 1.47
CA ARG A 263 1.83 15.80 0.18
C ARG A 263 1.42 14.92 -0.99
N THR A 264 1.16 15.56 -2.13
CA THR A 264 0.99 14.85 -3.40
C THR A 264 2.36 14.65 -4.04
N GLU A 265 2.65 13.43 -4.45
CA GLU A 265 3.93 13.02 -5.01
C GLU A 265 3.77 12.36 -6.38
N ILE A 266 4.74 12.57 -7.25
CA ILE A 266 4.95 11.77 -8.45
C ILE A 266 5.92 10.64 -8.09
N GLY A 267 5.58 9.43 -8.48
CA GLY A 267 6.45 8.27 -8.34
C GLY A 267 6.53 7.47 -9.63
N THR A 268 7.34 6.44 -9.62
CA THR A 268 7.39 5.47 -10.72
C THR A 268 6.08 4.67 -10.77
N THR A 269 5.77 4.12 -11.95
CA THR A 269 4.71 3.11 -12.09
C THR A 269 4.96 1.91 -11.19
N LYS A 270 3.91 1.14 -10.89
CA LYS A 270 4.06 -0.11 -10.15
C LYS A 270 5.09 -1.01 -10.85
N ARG A 271 6.14 -1.44 -10.12
CA ARG A 271 7.29 -2.21 -10.61
C ARG A 271 8.25 -1.45 -11.56
N LYS A 272 8.22 -0.13 -11.56
CA LYS A 272 9.10 0.73 -12.38
C LYS A 272 9.03 0.46 -13.90
N LYS A 273 7.97 -0.19 -14.40
CA LYS A 273 7.82 -0.47 -15.83
C LYS A 273 7.27 0.75 -16.56
N ILE A 274 8.00 1.18 -17.58
CA ILE A 274 7.53 2.11 -18.59
C ILE A 274 6.83 1.26 -19.66
N ARG A 275 5.67 1.71 -20.15
CA ARG A 275 4.94 1.05 -21.24
C ARG A 275 4.30 2.07 -22.14
N SER A 276 4.15 1.70 -23.40
CA SER A 276 3.35 2.43 -24.37
C SER A 276 1.96 1.80 -24.46
N VAL A 277 0.97 2.63 -24.69
CA VAL A 277 -0.43 2.22 -24.87
C VAL A 277 -0.95 2.95 -26.09
N ASP A 278 -1.37 2.20 -27.12
CA ASP A 278 -2.04 2.76 -28.29
C ASP A 278 -3.50 3.05 -27.94
N PHE A 279 -4.10 4.07 -28.56
CA PHE A 279 -5.45 4.49 -28.27
C PHE A 279 -6.27 4.79 -29.54
N CYS A 280 -7.58 4.74 -29.41
CA CYS A 280 -8.52 4.89 -30.52
C CYS A 280 -8.74 6.37 -30.92
N ASN A 281 -9.33 6.57 -32.12
CA ASN A 281 -9.68 7.89 -32.65
C ASN A 281 -10.53 8.72 -31.69
N THR A 282 -11.51 8.10 -31.03
CA THR A 282 -12.36 8.78 -30.05
C THR A 282 -11.54 9.45 -28.94
N LEU A 283 -10.55 8.75 -28.38
CA LEU A 283 -9.68 9.34 -27.36
C LEU A 283 -8.74 10.39 -27.97
N ALA A 284 -8.28 10.20 -29.23
CA ALA A 284 -7.47 11.22 -29.90
C ALA A 284 -8.22 12.56 -30.01
N ASP A 285 -9.50 12.51 -30.36
CA ASP A 285 -10.32 13.73 -30.47
C ASP A 285 -10.62 14.35 -29.11
N ILE A 286 -10.91 13.54 -28.08
CA ILE A 286 -11.05 14.01 -26.69
C ILE A 286 -9.77 14.73 -26.23
N LEU A 287 -8.60 14.18 -26.51
CA LEU A 287 -7.31 14.78 -26.10
C LEU A 287 -7.00 16.07 -26.87
N LYS A 288 -7.36 16.16 -28.17
CA LYS A 288 -7.23 17.41 -28.96
C LYS A 288 -8.08 18.50 -28.35
N GLU A 289 -9.37 18.20 -28.08
CA GLU A 289 -10.27 19.18 -27.48
C GLU A 289 -9.84 19.56 -26.06
N ALA A 290 -9.35 18.62 -25.25
CA ALA A 290 -8.81 18.91 -23.92
C ALA A 290 -7.60 19.85 -23.99
N LYS A 291 -6.68 19.64 -24.95
CA LYS A 291 -5.52 20.53 -25.16
C LYS A 291 -5.93 21.94 -25.54
N LYS A 292 -6.93 22.04 -26.43
CA LYS A 292 -7.51 23.34 -26.84
C LYS A 292 -8.21 24.04 -25.69
N ALA A 293 -9.04 23.31 -24.92
CA ALA A 293 -9.72 23.82 -23.74
C ALA A 293 -8.71 24.35 -22.70
N GLN A 294 -7.66 23.60 -22.41
CA GLN A 294 -6.59 24.02 -21.48
C GLN A 294 -5.91 25.31 -21.94
N MET A 295 -5.69 25.48 -23.24
CA MET A 295 -5.12 26.71 -23.78
C MET A 295 -6.07 27.90 -23.63
N LEU A 296 -7.37 27.70 -23.87
CA LEU A 296 -8.38 28.75 -23.67
C LEU A 296 -8.55 29.12 -22.20
N ASP A 297 -8.56 28.15 -21.29
CA ASP A 297 -8.61 28.39 -19.87
C ASP A 297 -7.39 29.19 -19.39
N ARG A 298 -6.20 28.88 -19.93
CA ARG A 298 -4.97 29.64 -19.63
C ARG A 298 -5.08 31.09 -20.07
N LEU A 299 -5.64 31.34 -21.26
CA LEU A 299 -5.87 32.68 -21.75
C LEU A 299 -6.90 33.46 -20.92
N ALA A 300 -7.98 32.75 -20.52
CA ALA A 300 -9.06 33.36 -19.73
C ALA A 300 -8.61 33.68 -18.29
N CYS A 301 -7.84 32.84 -17.65
CA CYS A 301 -7.32 33.05 -16.30
C CYS A 301 -6.13 34.02 -16.26
N GLY A 302 -5.42 34.18 -17.38
CA GLY A 302 -4.25 35.07 -17.47
C GLY A 302 -3.19 34.81 -16.38
N PRO A 303 -2.74 35.84 -15.66
CA PRO A 303 -1.71 35.71 -14.62
C PRO A 303 -2.11 34.81 -13.45
N LEU A 304 -3.40 34.57 -13.23
CA LEU A 304 -3.93 33.72 -12.15
C LEU A 304 -3.93 32.24 -12.52
N TYR A 305 -3.68 31.90 -13.79
CA TYR A 305 -3.54 30.51 -14.20
C TYR A 305 -2.36 29.85 -13.51
N SER A 306 -2.55 28.65 -12.98
CA SER A 306 -1.49 27.93 -12.28
C SER A 306 -0.65 27.09 -13.24
N GLN A 307 0.67 27.23 -13.13
CA GLN A 307 1.63 26.30 -13.71
C GLN A 307 1.99 25.24 -12.68
N ASN A 308 2.09 23.97 -13.12
CA ASN A 308 2.47 22.87 -12.23
C ASN A 308 3.98 22.65 -12.27
N TYR A 309 4.51 22.32 -11.10
CA TYR A 309 5.93 22.04 -10.87
C TYR A 309 6.09 20.78 -10.02
N TYR A 310 7.27 20.17 -10.08
CA TYR A 310 7.68 19.21 -9.08
C TYR A 310 9.01 19.64 -8.45
N LEU A 311 9.16 19.32 -7.18
CA LEU A 311 10.38 19.53 -6.40
C LEU A 311 10.93 18.16 -6.00
N SER A 312 12.23 17.95 -6.26
CA SER A 312 12.95 16.75 -5.80
C SER A 312 13.46 16.97 -4.38
N ILE A 313 13.04 16.12 -3.45
CA ILE A 313 13.44 16.19 -2.04
C ILE A 313 14.11 14.86 -1.67
N GLU A 314 15.35 14.95 -1.17
CA GLU A 314 16.08 13.78 -0.65
C GLU A 314 15.94 13.70 0.86
N GLU A 315 15.50 12.54 1.37
CA GLU A 315 15.35 12.28 2.78
C GLU A 315 15.64 10.79 3.08
N LYS A 316 16.60 10.53 3.96
CA LYS A 316 16.96 9.16 4.42
C LYS A 316 17.12 8.16 3.26
N ASN A 317 17.96 8.46 2.29
CA ASN A 317 18.24 7.65 1.09
C ASN A 317 17.03 7.46 0.15
N ARG A 318 16.03 8.33 0.21
CA ARG A 318 14.86 8.34 -0.65
C ARG A 318 14.68 9.66 -1.34
N THR A 319 14.32 9.60 -2.61
CA THR A 319 13.93 10.76 -3.37
C THR A 319 12.41 10.83 -3.47
N TYR A 320 11.83 11.95 -3.13
CA TYR A 320 10.43 12.30 -3.28
C TYR A 320 10.30 13.40 -4.32
N TYR A 321 9.30 13.29 -5.19
CA TYR A 321 8.97 14.31 -6.17
C TYR A 321 7.62 14.92 -5.79
N GLU A 322 7.64 15.98 -5.01
CA GLU A 322 6.42 16.67 -4.56
C GLU A 322 5.88 17.57 -5.65
N VAL A 323 4.55 17.59 -5.82
CA VAL A 323 3.86 18.37 -6.86
C VAL A 323 3.28 19.63 -6.26
N TYR A 324 3.51 20.75 -6.95
CA TYR A 324 3.02 22.06 -6.59
C TYR A 324 2.36 22.75 -7.79
N SER A 325 1.39 23.63 -7.52
CA SER A 325 0.78 24.52 -8.50
C SER A 325 0.96 25.95 -8.03
N LEU A 326 1.60 26.78 -8.84
CA LEU A 326 1.83 28.19 -8.55
C LEU A 326 1.23 29.04 -9.66
N PRO A 327 0.62 30.21 -9.36
CA PRO A 327 0.19 31.16 -10.37
C PRO A 327 1.32 31.54 -11.32
N VAL A 328 1.02 31.72 -12.59
CA VAL A 328 2.03 32.12 -13.59
C VAL A 328 2.66 33.49 -13.27
N SER A 329 1.94 34.32 -12.51
CA SER A 329 2.48 35.60 -11.98
C SER A 329 3.57 35.44 -10.93
N GLU A 330 3.71 34.25 -10.32
CA GLU A 330 4.71 33.97 -9.31
C GLU A 330 5.93 33.28 -9.92
N HIS A 331 7.13 33.71 -9.55
CA HIS A 331 8.34 32.98 -9.91
C HIS A 331 8.52 31.78 -9.03
N PRO A 332 8.69 30.54 -9.61
CA PRO A 332 8.92 29.38 -8.81
C PRO A 332 10.23 29.50 -8.02
N PRO A 333 10.26 29.04 -6.75
CA PRO A 333 11.50 28.98 -6.00
C PRO A 333 12.56 28.10 -6.68
N GLU A 334 13.82 28.26 -6.29
CA GLU A 334 14.92 27.44 -6.80
C GLU A 334 14.67 25.95 -6.61
N GLY A 335 15.05 25.13 -7.58
CA GLY A 335 14.87 23.67 -7.56
C GLY A 335 13.53 23.17 -8.12
N TYR A 336 12.56 24.06 -8.37
CA TYR A 336 11.26 23.68 -8.94
C TYR A 336 11.41 23.45 -10.45
N GLN A 337 10.92 22.31 -10.93
CA GLN A 337 10.93 21.94 -12.34
C GLN A 337 9.50 21.91 -12.89
N ALA A 338 9.27 22.63 -14.00
CA ALA A 338 7.94 22.73 -14.63
C ALA A 338 7.51 21.39 -15.22
N ILE A 339 6.22 21.07 -15.06
CA ILE A 339 5.58 19.88 -15.64
C ILE A 339 4.25 20.25 -16.30
N SER A 340 4.07 19.84 -17.56
CA SER A 340 2.87 20.11 -18.36
C SER A 340 1.89 18.97 -18.29
N LEU A 341 1.10 18.88 -17.21
CA LEU A 341 0.13 17.82 -17.00
C LEU A 341 -1.08 17.94 -17.96
N VAL A 342 -1.61 16.79 -18.37
CA VAL A 342 -2.81 16.66 -19.21
C VAL A 342 -4.07 16.91 -18.38
N CYS A 343 -4.16 16.27 -17.21
CA CYS A 343 -5.30 16.37 -16.32
C CYS A 343 -5.11 17.53 -15.33
N VAL A 344 -5.69 18.66 -15.66
CA VAL A 344 -5.68 19.87 -14.82
C VAL A 344 -7.09 20.43 -14.69
N ARG A 345 -7.28 21.29 -13.69
CA ARG A 345 -8.50 22.09 -13.49
C ARG A 345 -8.49 23.31 -14.39
N GLN A 346 -9.63 24.00 -14.50
CA GLN A 346 -9.76 25.22 -15.29
C GLN A 346 -8.75 26.30 -14.89
N ASP A 347 -8.40 26.39 -13.61
CA ASP A 347 -7.38 27.30 -13.09
C ASP A 347 -5.93 26.81 -13.28
N GLY A 348 -5.72 25.74 -13.98
CA GLY A 348 -4.40 25.15 -14.27
C GLY A 348 -3.84 24.24 -13.19
N ARG A 349 -4.39 24.21 -11.98
CA ARG A 349 -3.93 23.30 -10.92
C ARG A 349 -4.09 21.86 -11.32
N TYR A 350 -3.15 21.00 -10.91
CA TYR A 350 -3.20 19.57 -11.20
C TYR A 350 -4.47 18.92 -10.61
N GLU A 351 -4.97 17.91 -11.33
CA GLU A 351 -6.07 17.10 -10.81
C GLU A 351 -5.56 15.95 -9.98
N SER A 352 -6.06 15.83 -8.75
CA SER A 352 -5.60 14.81 -7.83
C SER A 352 -6.37 13.50 -7.96
N PRO A 353 -5.71 12.33 -7.77
CA PRO A 353 -6.41 11.05 -7.70
C PRO A 353 -7.53 11.00 -6.64
N ALA A 354 -7.36 11.74 -5.55
CA ALA A 354 -8.35 11.80 -4.48
C ALA A 354 -9.64 12.49 -4.96
N THR A 355 -9.52 13.63 -5.67
CA THR A 355 -10.68 14.34 -6.22
C THR A 355 -11.42 13.48 -7.24
N VAL A 356 -10.68 12.83 -8.16
CA VAL A 356 -11.28 11.91 -9.15
C VAL A 356 -12.00 10.74 -8.46
N SER A 357 -11.38 10.15 -7.42
CA SER A 357 -12.00 9.08 -6.63
C SER A 357 -13.29 9.55 -5.93
N ASN A 358 -13.30 10.77 -5.38
CA ASN A 358 -14.50 11.36 -4.76
C ASN A 358 -15.61 11.58 -5.77
N MET A 359 -15.28 11.93 -7.02
CA MET A 359 -16.28 12.03 -8.08
C MET A 359 -16.89 10.67 -8.44
N CYS A 360 -16.11 9.60 -8.41
CA CYS A 360 -16.65 8.23 -8.55
C CYS A 360 -17.65 7.91 -7.42
N GLN A 361 -17.41 8.34 -6.19
CA GLN A 361 -18.38 8.18 -5.09
C GLN A 361 -19.68 9.00 -5.32
N THR A 362 -19.56 10.15 -5.98
CA THR A 362 -20.73 10.95 -6.37
C THR A 362 -21.52 10.27 -7.47
N ALA A 363 -20.85 9.65 -8.44
CA ALA A 363 -21.45 8.92 -9.55
C ALA A 363 -22.31 7.74 -9.05
N LYS A 364 -21.86 7.01 -8.01
CA LYS A 364 -22.65 5.94 -7.36
C LYS A 364 -24.08 6.33 -6.97
N LYS A 365 -24.27 7.60 -6.62
CA LYS A 365 -25.55 8.13 -6.14
C LYS A 365 -26.41 8.74 -7.24
N ARG A 366 -25.89 8.88 -8.47
CA ARG A 366 -26.50 9.67 -9.53
C ARG A 366 -26.70 8.95 -10.84
N VAL A 367 -25.95 7.87 -11.06
CA VAL A 367 -26.05 7.03 -12.26
C VAL A 367 -26.56 5.67 -11.84
N ASP A 368 -27.65 5.26 -12.42
CA ASP A 368 -28.34 4.01 -12.07
C ASP A 368 -27.46 2.78 -12.37
N GLY A 369 -27.50 1.80 -11.46
CA GLY A 369 -26.67 0.58 -11.56
C GLY A 369 -25.17 0.81 -11.34
N MET A 370 -24.75 1.97 -10.80
CA MET A 370 -23.36 2.28 -10.47
C MET A 370 -23.10 2.33 -8.96
N GLU A 371 -23.89 1.68 -8.12
CA GLU A 371 -23.80 1.73 -6.65
C GLU A 371 -22.44 1.23 -6.13
N SER A 372 -21.81 0.31 -6.85
CA SER A 372 -20.48 -0.22 -6.51
C SER A 372 -19.34 0.50 -7.24
N PHE A 373 -19.63 1.50 -8.09
CA PHE A 373 -18.64 2.10 -9.00
C PHE A 373 -17.42 2.66 -8.26
N HIS A 374 -16.25 2.34 -8.77
CA HIS A 374 -14.98 2.96 -8.39
C HIS A 374 -14.05 3.00 -9.61
N PHE A 375 -13.11 3.93 -9.61
CA PHE A 375 -12.27 4.22 -10.78
C PHE A 375 -11.61 2.98 -11.40
N HIS A 376 -11.21 2.00 -10.58
CA HIS A 376 -10.53 0.81 -11.10
C HIS A 376 -11.43 -0.07 -11.97
N GLN A 377 -12.76 0.06 -11.86
CA GLN A 377 -13.71 -0.64 -12.74
C GLN A 377 -13.59 -0.20 -14.19
N LEU A 378 -13.16 1.03 -14.48
CA LEU A 378 -12.87 1.49 -15.84
C LEU A 378 -11.79 0.61 -16.50
N ARG A 379 -10.78 0.21 -15.74
CA ARG A 379 -9.75 -0.70 -16.22
C ARG A 379 -10.28 -2.12 -16.40
N HIS A 380 -11.17 -2.59 -15.54
CA HIS A 380 -11.84 -3.87 -15.71
C HIS A 380 -12.73 -3.84 -16.95
N THR A 381 -13.48 -2.76 -17.16
CA THR A 381 -14.32 -2.55 -18.34
C THR A 381 -13.47 -2.55 -19.63
N PHE A 382 -12.36 -1.80 -19.66
CA PHE A 382 -11.43 -1.80 -20.79
C PHE A 382 -10.93 -3.22 -21.12
N THR A 383 -10.51 -3.96 -20.09
CA THR A 383 -10.04 -5.34 -20.24
C THR A 383 -11.12 -6.25 -20.80
N SER A 384 -12.30 -6.19 -20.20
CA SER A 384 -13.47 -7.02 -20.60
C SER A 384 -13.90 -6.72 -22.02
N ASN A 385 -14.00 -5.44 -22.39
CA ASN A 385 -14.38 -5.03 -23.74
C ASN A 385 -13.37 -5.55 -24.78
N LEU A 386 -12.07 -5.33 -24.59
CA LEU A 386 -11.07 -5.82 -25.54
C LEU A 386 -11.13 -7.33 -25.73
N LEU A 387 -11.23 -8.09 -24.65
CA LEU A 387 -11.32 -9.55 -24.74
C LEU A 387 -12.64 -10.01 -25.38
N SER A 388 -13.76 -9.35 -25.10
CA SER A 388 -15.05 -9.64 -25.74
C SER A 388 -15.06 -9.33 -27.25
N TYR A 389 -14.25 -8.36 -27.69
CA TYR A 389 -14.07 -8.05 -29.10
C TYR A 389 -12.94 -8.87 -29.76
N GLY A 390 -12.43 -9.91 -29.10
CA GLY A 390 -11.51 -10.88 -29.69
C GLY A 390 -10.03 -10.51 -29.59
N ALA A 391 -9.66 -9.50 -28.80
CA ALA A 391 -8.25 -9.21 -28.57
C ALA A 391 -7.55 -10.36 -27.84
N ALA A 392 -6.33 -10.70 -28.27
CA ALA A 392 -5.58 -11.76 -27.60
C ALA A 392 -5.26 -11.38 -26.15
N PRO A 393 -5.45 -12.29 -25.16
CA PRO A 393 -5.19 -12.00 -23.75
C PRO A 393 -3.78 -11.50 -23.48
N LYS A 394 -2.81 -11.92 -24.27
CA LYS A 394 -1.42 -11.50 -24.16
C LYS A 394 -1.25 -10.02 -24.52
N ASP A 395 -1.88 -9.57 -25.59
CA ASP A 395 -1.83 -8.17 -26.03
C ASP A 395 -2.50 -7.26 -24.99
N VAL A 396 -3.65 -7.69 -24.47
CA VAL A 396 -4.34 -6.97 -23.39
C VAL A 396 -3.49 -6.90 -22.12
N GLN A 397 -2.77 -7.98 -21.78
CA GLN A 397 -1.82 -7.99 -20.66
C GLN A 397 -0.72 -6.94 -20.84
N GLU A 398 -0.16 -6.83 -22.06
CA GLU A 398 0.92 -5.89 -22.37
C GLU A 398 0.45 -4.44 -22.31
N LEU A 399 -0.68 -4.11 -22.93
CA LEU A 399 -1.31 -2.78 -22.84
C LEU A 399 -1.54 -2.34 -21.39
N LEU A 400 -2.04 -3.25 -20.57
CA LEU A 400 -2.32 -2.98 -19.17
C LEU A 400 -1.05 -2.96 -18.30
N GLY A 401 0.03 -3.61 -18.73
CA GLY A 401 1.23 -3.82 -17.92
C GLY A 401 0.95 -4.73 -16.70
N HIS A 402 0.11 -5.77 -16.90
CA HIS A 402 -0.07 -6.81 -15.91
C HIS A 402 1.17 -7.71 -15.86
N SER A 403 1.62 -8.02 -14.66
CA SER A 403 2.78 -8.90 -14.47
C SER A 403 2.47 -10.37 -14.68
N ASP A 404 1.18 -10.72 -14.60
CA ASP A 404 0.67 -12.07 -14.70
C ASP A 404 -0.60 -12.04 -15.57
N VAL A 405 -0.65 -12.93 -16.56
CA VAL A 405 -1.79 -13.10 -17.45
C VAL A 405 -3.01 -13.61 -16.68
N THR A 406 -2.81 -14.32 -15.59
CA THR A 406 -3.87 -14.81 -14.71
C THR A 406 -4.80 -13.68 -14.24
N THR A 407 -4.25 -12.49 -13.97
CA THR A 407 -5.08 -11.32 -13.64
C THR A 407 -6.00 -10.91 -14.78
N THR A 408 -5.52 -10.98 -16.02
CA THR A 408 -6.32 -10.66 -17.23
C THR A 408 -7.34 -11.76 -17.49
N MET A 409 -6.95 -13.03 -17.34
CA MET A 409 -7.82 -14.18 -17.53
C MET A 409 -8.93 -14.27 -16.49
N ASN A 410 -8.65 -13.93 -15.23
CA ASN A 410 -9.68 -13.86 -14.19
C ASN A 410 -10.76 -12.83 -14.50
N ILE A 411 -10.40 -11.70 -15.12
CA ILE A 411 -11.38 -10.70 -15.58
C ILE A 411 -12.23 -11.28 -16.74
N TYR A 412 -11.60 -12.02 -17.65
CA TYR A 412 -12.29 -12.64 -18.80
C TYR A 412 -13.22 -13.78 -18.38
N ALA A 413 -12.81 -14.64 -17.48
CA ALA A 413 -13.62 -15.76 -16.99
C ALA A 413 -14.98 -15.32 -16.43
N HIS A 414 -15.07 -14.04 -16.00
CA HIS A 414 -16.29 -13.44 -15.48
C HIS A 414 -17.08 -12.64 -16.51
N ALA A 415 -16.50 -12.34 -17.68
CA ALA A 415 -17.03 -11.31 -18.57
C ALA A 415 -18.25 -11.74 -19.40
N SER A 416 -18.54 -13.03 -19.62
CA SER A 416 -19.80 -13.40 -20.24
C SER A 416 -20.16 -14.88 -20.19
N LYS A 417 -21.37 -15.18 -19.73
CA LYS A 417 -22.08 -16.43 -20.01
C LYS A 417 -22.25 -16.62 -21.55
N GLU A 418 -22.34 -15.54 -22.30
CA GLU A 418 -22.43 -15.53 -23.78
C GLU A 418 -21.13 -16.02 -24.45
N ALA A 419 -19.94 -15.55 -24.00
CA ALA A 419 -18.68 -16.02 -24.53
C ALA A 419 -18.44 -17.52 -24.26
N LYS A 420 -18.90 -18.06 -23.12
CA LYS A 420 -18.86 -19.51 -22.85
C LYS A 420 -19.77 -20.28 -23.81
N ARG A 421 -20.98 -19.78 -24.11
CA ARG A 421 -21.89 -20.37 -25.06
C ARG A 421 -21.33 -20.31 -26.50
N ASP A 422 -20.73 -19.20 -26.88
CA ASP A 422 -20.15 -19.03 -28.22
C ASP A 422 -18.87 -19.86 -28.38
N ALA A 423 -18.07 -20.02 -27.34
CA ALA A 423 -16.95 -20.95 -27.32
C ALA A 423 -17.41 -22.41 -27.50
N ALA A 424 -18.50 -22.80 -26.85
CA ALA A 424 -19.09 -24.15 -27.08
C ALA A 424 -19.56 -24.36 -28.53
N LYS A 425 -20.16 -23.33 -29.17
CA LYS A 425 -20.58 -23.40 -30.58
C LYS A 425 -19.40 -23.49 -31.55
N LEU A 426 -18.17 -23.17 -31.14
CA LEU A 426 -17.00 -23.37 -32.02
C LEU A 426 -16.75 -24.87 -32.30
N LEU A 427 -17.21 -25.76 -31.41
CA LEU A 427 -17.12 -27.20 -31.65
C LEU A 427 -18.00 -27.67 -32.81
N ASP A 428 -19.06 -26.94 -33.15
CA ASP A 428 -19.92 -27.24 -34.32
C ASP A 428 -19.16 -27.00 -35.64
N LYS A 429 -18.03 -26.31 -35.64
CA LYS A 429 -17.17 -26.07 -36.81
C LYS A 429 -16.08 -27.12 -36.99
N VAL A 430 -15.99 -28.09 -36.08
CA VAL A 430 -14.98 -29.17 -36.13
C VAL A 430 -15.50 -30.43 -36.80
N GLN A 431 -16.75 -30.39 -37.35
CA GLN A 431 -17.35 -31.46 -38.14
C GLN A 431 -17.08 -31.30 -39.63
#